data_d18b211bffe0804ba321b82837d88e89
#
_entry.id   d18b211bffe0804ba321b82837d88e89
#
_cell.length_a   1.000
_cell.length_b   1.000
_cell.length_c   1.000
_cell.angle_alpha   90.00
_cell.angle_beta   90.00
_cell.angle_gamma   90.00
#
_symmetry.space_group_name_H-M   'P 1'
#
loop_
_entity.id
_entity.type
_entity.pdbx_description
1 polymer ?
#
loop_
_entity_poly.entity_id
_entity_poly.type
_entity_poly.pdbx_seq_one_letter_code
_entity_poly.pdbx_strand_id
1 'polypeptide(L)'
;VTGHEAKAVQSEIGKALEEEMRFDQQLSVVYNRDYQEGQGTSVALGTRYLAPESAACFFIPGDQPFIEPLTLREIIEHWEPETIVIPLLGGRRASPVLFDRMFYDDLSKLTGDLGGRQVIMKHESHIKEVEVSGNNPFQNFDLDTPDDYEKALREMSEKGH
;
A
#
# COMPACT_ATOMS: atom_id res chain seq x y z
N VAL A 1 -0.80 4.46 8.38
CA VAL A 1 0.18 5.38 9.00
C VAL A 1 -0.01 6.76 8.40
N THR A 2 -0.08 7.80 9.24
CA THR A 2 -0.22 9.21 8.81
C THR A 2 1.04 9.99 9.20
N GLY A 3 1.40 11.02 8.42
CA GLY A 3 2.57 11.86 8.65
C GLY A 3 2.24 13.34 8.43
N HIS A 4 2.51 13.86 7.24
CA HIS A 4 2.16 15.23 6.86
C HIS A 4 0.64 15.43 6.99
N GLU A 5 0.22 16.58 7.51
CA GLU A 5 -1.19 16.94 7.75
C GLU A 5 -2.03 15.86 8.45
N ALA A 6 -1.41 15.07 9.32
CA ALA A 6 -2.02 13.91 9.96
C ALA A 6 -3.40 14.18 10.58
N LYS A 7 -3.62 15.38 11.17
CA LYS A 7 -4.91 15.73 11.76
C LYS A 7 -6.03 15.85 10.73
N ALA A 8 -5.73 16.43 9.56
CA ALA A 8 -6.69 16.55 8.47
C ALA A 8 -7.04 15.17 7.92
N VAL A 9 -6.02 14.36 7.62
CA VAL A 9 -6.18 12.98 7.13
C VAL A 9 -6.98 12.12 8.12
N GLN A 10 -6.65 12.19 9.42
CA GLN A 10 -7.38 11.44 10.46
C GLN A 10 -8.83 11.87 10.58
N SER A 11 -9.12 13.17 10.41
CA SER A 11 -10.50 13.68 10.42
C SER A 11 -11.31 13.12 9.24
N GLU A 12 -10.73 13.08 8.04
CA GLU A 12 -11.42 12.52 6.86
C GLU A 12 -11.63 11.00 7.00
N ILE A 13 -10.63 10.26 7.51
CA ILE A 13 -10.79 8.84 7.83
C ILE A 13 -11.95 8.63 8.83
N GLY A 14 -12.02 9.46 9.87
CA GLY A 14 -13.10 9.39 10.87
C GLY A 14 -14.48 9.57 10.24
N LYS A 15 -14.65 10.57 9.37
CA LYS A 15 -15.92 10.80 8.64
C LYS A 15 -16.30 9.62 7.75
N ALA A 16 -15.33 9.10 6.97
CA ALA A 16 -15.58 7.97 6.09
C ALA A 16 -16.00 6.71 6.87
N LEU A 17 -15.43 6.48 8.05
CA LEU A 17 -15.80 5.36 8.92
C LEU A 17 -17.22 5.51 9.49
N GLU A 18 -17.63 6.73 9.84
CA GLU A 18 -19.00 7.02 10.31
C GLU A 18 -20.05 6.81 9.21
N GLU A 19 -19.72 7.20 7.96
CA GLU A 19 -20.64 7.09 6.82
C GLU A 19 -20.83 5.64 6.35
N GLU A 20 -19.77 4.84 6.33
CA GLU A 20 -19.84 3.50 5.74
C GLU A 20 -20.27 2.39 6.70
N MET A 21 -20.33 2.61 8.01
CA MET A 21 -20.75 1.63 9.05
C MET A 21 -20.26 0.17 8.88
N ARG A 22 -19.28 -0.07 8.00
CA ARG A 22 -18.85 -1.41 7.56
C ARG A 22 -17.45 -1.79 8.00
N PHE A 23 -16.69 -0.87 8.59
CA PHE A 23 -15.34 -1.18 9.04
C PHE A 23 -15.41 -1.81 10.42
N ASP A 24 -15.46 -3.14 10.43
CA ASP A 24 -15.35 -3.93 11.63
C ASP A 24 -13.93 -3.75 12.22
N GLN A 25 -13.89 -3.13 13.37
CA GLN A 25 -12.96 -3.19 14.52
C GLN A 25 -11.43 -3.35 14.30
N GLN A 26 -10.88 -3.37 13.10
CA GLN A 26 -9.46 -3.64 12.88
C GLN A 26 -8.65 -2.50 12.27
N LEU A 27 -9.20 -1.28 12.20
CA LEU A 27 -8.45 -0.13 11.73
C LEU A 27 -7.70 0.55 12.87
N SER A 28 -6.38 0.64 12.74
CA SER A 28 -5.53 1.44 13.61
C SER A 28 -4.90 2.59 12.82
N VAL A 29 -5.12 3.82 13.28
CA VAL A 29 -4.49 5.01 12.69
C VAL A 29 -3.30 5.41 13.55
N VAL A 30 -2.10 5.36 12.98
CA VAL A 30 -0.84 5.61 13.69
C VAL A 30 -0.15 6.83 13.10
N TYR A 31 0.24 7.77 13.96
CA TYR A 31 0.99 8.96 13.57
C TYR A 31 2.50 8.68 13.56
N ASN A 32 3.13 8.88 12.41
CA ASN A 32 4.59 8.85 12.27
C ASN A 32 5.16 10.25 12.56
N ARG A 33 5.91 10.38 13.65
CA ARG A 33 6.58 11.65 14.01
C ARG A 33 7.77 11.94 13.11
N ASP A 34 8.39 10.89 12.58
CA ASP A 34 9.63 10.95 11.82
C ASP A 34 9.36 10.91 10.30
N TYR A 35 8.15 11.28 9.86
CA TYR A 35 7.73 11.20 8.46
C TYR A 35 8.63 12.01 7.51
N GLN A 36 9.25 13.08 8.02
CA GLN A 36 10.17 13.92 7.25
C GLN A 36 11.52 13.22 6.94
N GLU A 37 11.83 12.14 7.66
CA GLU A 37 13.03 11.32 7.43
C GLU A 37 12.85 10.31 6.29
N GLY A 38 11.71 10.35 5.61
CA GLY A 38 11.39 9.57 4.41
C GLY A 38 10.40 8.43 4.62
N GLN A 39 9.93 7.87 3.51
CA GLN A 39 8.89 6.84 3.46
C GLN A 39 9.24 5.58 4.28
N GLY A 40 10.54 5.24 4.38
CA GLY A 40 11.01 4.08 5.15
C GLY A 40 10.55 4.11 6.61
N THR A 41 10.51 5.29 7.24
CA THR A 41 10.06 5.42 8.64
C THR A 41 8.58 5.07 8.79
N SER A 42 7.75 5.38 7.79
CA SER A 42 6.33 5.04 7.78
C SER A 42 6.11 3.54 7.57
N VAL A 43 6.88 2.91 6.68
CA VAL A 43 6.86 1.46 6.49
C VAL A 43 7.30 0.76 7.77
N ALA A 44 8.40 1.19 8.39
CA ALA A 44 8.91 0.62 9.63
C ALA A 44 7.89 0.75 10.78
N LEU A 45 7.25 1.90 10.91
CA LEU A 45 6.23 2.10 11.93
C LEU A 45 5.02 1.20 11.68
N GLY A 46 4.49 1.15 10.44
CA GLY A 46 3.37 0.27 10.09
C GLY A 46 3.67 -1.19 10.37
N THR A 47 4.88 -1.66 10.04
CA THR A 47 5.30 -3.05 10.32
C THR A 47 5.23 -3.40 11.80
N ARG A 48 5.60 -2.48 12.69
CA ARG A 48 5.56 -2.70 14.16
C ARG A 48 4.15 -2.81 14.72
N TYR A 49 3.14 -2.37 13.97
CA TYR A 49 1.72 -2.45 14.33
C TYR A 49 0.98 -3.62 13.71
N LEU A 50 1.67 -4.46 12.92
CA LEU A 50 1.07 -5.68 12.40
C LEU A 50 0.76 -6.65 13.53
N ALA A 51 -0.35 -7.38 13.39
CA ALA A 51 -0.69 -8.44 14.33
C ALA A 51 0.40 -9.53 14.31
N PRO A 52 0.81 -10.05 15.48
CA PRO A 52 1.87 -11.06 15.55
C PRO A 52 1.62 -12.32 14.73
N GLU A 53 0.36 -12.66 14.50
CA GLU A 53 -0.09 -13.80 13.70
C GLU A 53 -0.15 -13.51 12.19
N SER A 54 0.01 -12.26 11.76
CA SER A 54 -0.03 -11.92 10.33
C SER A 54 1.06 -12.66 9.56
N ALA A 55 0.66 -13.44 8.57
CA ALA A 55 1.59 -14.23 7.74
C ALA A 55 2.26 -13.38 6.67
N ALA A 56 1.56 -12.36 6.16
CA ALA A 56 2.08 -11.43 5.17
C ALA A 56 1.40 -10.06 5.32
N CYS A 57 1.96 -9.00 4.70
CA CYS A 57 1.37 -7.68 4.69
C CYS A 57 1.56 -6.97 3.35
N PHE A 58 0.55 -6.18 2.97
CA PHE A 58 0.66 -5.19 1.91
C PHE A 58 1.11 -3.84 2.45
N PHE A 59 1.90 -3.13 1.64
CA PHE A 59 2.07 -1.69 1.77
C PHE A 59 1.38 -1.01 0.60
N ILE A 60 0.29 -0.32 0.90
CA ILE A 60 -0.56 0.35 -0.08
C ILE A 60 -0.32 1.85 0.06
N PRO A 61 0.16 2.54 -1.00
CA PRO A 61 0.26 4.00 -1.02
C PRO A 61 -1.12 4.64 -0.90
N GLY A 62 -1.23 5.70 -0.09
CA GLY A 62 -2.50 6.38 0.14
C GLY A 62 -2.97 7.27 -1.02
N ASP A 63 -2.09 7.51 -1.97
CA ASP A 63 -2.28 8.32 -3.18
C ASP A 63 -2.65 7.49 -4.43
N GLN A 64 -2.87 6.18 -4.28
CA GLN A 64 -3.28 5.26 -5.35
C GLN A 64 -4.73 4.78 -5.16
N PRO A 65 -5.74 5.59 -5.49
CA PRO A 65 -7.14 5.28 -5.17
C PRO A 65 -7.75 4.20 -6.08
N PHE A 66 -7.08 3.81 -7.16
CA PHE A 66 -7.63 2.91 -8.17
C PHE A 66 -7.14 1.45 -8.06
N ILE A 67 -6.49 1.09 -6.95
CA ILE A 67 -6.12 -0.31 -6.69
C ILE A 67 -7.39 -1.15 -6.55
N GLU A 68 -7.52 -2.16 -7.42
CA GLU A 68 -8.71 -3.00 -7.46
C GLU A 68 -8.62 -4.19 -6.47
N PRO A 69 -9.72 -4.58 -5.82
CA PRO A 69 -9.74 -5.75 -4.95
C PRO A 69 -9.33 -7.05 -5.66
N LEU A 70 -9.57 -7.14 -6.98
CA LEU A 70 -9.15 -8.28 -7.79
C LEU A 70 -7.62 -8.40 -7.81
N THR A 71 -6.91 -7.29 -8.03
CA THR A 71 -5.45 -7.24 -8.01
C THR A 71 -4.89 -7.75 -6.68
N LEU A 72 -5.48 -7.32 -5.54
CA LEU A 72 -5.05 -7.81 -4.23
C LEU A 72 -5.26 -9.32 -4.07
N ARG A 73 -6.37 -9.85 -4.56
CA ARG A 73 -6.67 -11.30 -4.53
C ARG A 73 -5.67 -12.09 -5.37
N GLU A 74 -5.39 -11.66 -6.59
CA GLU A 74 -4.42 -12.31 -7.48
C GLU A 74 -3.02 -12.34 -6.84
N ILE A 75 -2.59 -11.25 -6.20
CA ILE A 75 -1.32 -11.22 -5.48
C ILE A 75 -1.32 -12.22 -4.31
N ILE A 76 -2.41 -12.27 -3.52
CA ILE A 76 -2.54 -13.21 -2.39
C ILE A 76 -2.53 -14.66 -2.86
N GLU A 77 -3.20 -14.99 -3.97
CA GLU A 77 -3.24 -16.34 -4.54
C GLU A 77 -1.86 -16.86 -4.97
N HIS A 78 -0.95 -15.94 -5.27
CA HIS A 78 0.43 -16.28 -5.64
C HIS A 78 1.43 -16.19 -4.48
N TRP A 79 0.98 -15.76 -3.30
CA TRP A 79 1.84 -15.72 -2.12
C TRP A 79 2.20 -17.13 -1.65
N GLU A 80 3.45 -17.31 -1.32
CA GLU A 80 4.03 -18.48 -0.68
C GLU A 80 4.91 -18.02 0.49
N PRO A 81 5.15 -18.86 1.50
CA PRO A 81 6.11 -18.53 2.56
C PRO A 81 7.46 -18.09 1.98
N GLU A 82 8.08 -17.11 2.64
CA GLU A 82 9.39 -16.58 2.28
C GLU A 82 9.44 -15.83 0.93
N THR A 83 8.28 -15.37 0.40
CA THR A 83 8.25 -14.61 -0.86
C THR A 83 7.91 -13.13 -0.67
N ILE A 84 8.42 -12.32 -1.60
CA ILE A 84 7.98 -10.95 -1.87
C ILE A 84 7.23 -11.01 -3.20
N VAL A 85 5.90 -10.85 -3.18
CA VAL A 85 5.10 -10.89 -4.40
C VAL A 85 4.93 -9.48 -4.95
N ILE A 86 5.42 -9.28 -6.18
CA ILE A 86 5.37 -8.01 -6.89
C ILE A 86 4.44 -8.16 -8.09
N PRO A 87 3.33 -7.41 -8.16
CA PRO A 87 2.47 -7.44 -9.33
C PRO A 87 3.17 -6.82 -10.54
N LEU A 88 2.91 -7.39 -11.71
CA LEU A 88 3.23 -6.80 -13.00
C LEU A 88 1.95 -6.31 -13.66
N LEU A 89 1.95 -5.07 -14.13
CA LEU A 89 0.92 -4.50 -14.99
C LEU A 89 1.55 -4.21 -16.36
N GLY A 90 1.16 -4.97 -17.35
CA GLY A 90 1.73 -4.87 -18.69
C GLY A 90 3.25 -5.08 -18.68
N GLY A 91 3.74 -6.03 -17.92
CA GLY A 91 5.16 -6.38 -17.80
C GLY A 91 6.00 -5.40 -16.97
N ARG A 92 5.38 -4.46 -16.27
CA ARG A 92 6.08 -3.49 -15.38
C ARG A 92 5.69 -3.72 -13.93
N ARG A 93 6.70 -3.70 -13.04
CA ARG A 93 6.46 -3.78 -11.59
C ARG A 93 5.53 -2.66 -11.12
N ALA A 94 4.56 -3.03 -10.31
CA ALA A 94 3.48 -2.18 -9.82
C ALA A 94 3.34 -2.25 -8.30
N SER A 95 2.41 -1.48 -7.75
CA SER A 95 1.94 -1.54 -6.37
C SER A 95 0.56 -2.22 -6.34
N PRO A 96 0.15 -2.75 -5.19
CA PRO A 96 0.93 -2.90 -3.95
C PRO A 96 1.81 -4.16 -3.93
N VAL A 97 2.86 -4.12 -3.14
CA VAL A 97 3.75 -5.29 -2.93
C VAL A 97 3.34 -6.02 -1.67
N LEU A 98 3.28 -7.36 -1.74
CA LEU A 98 3.01 -8.24 -0.60
C LEU A 98 4.33 -8.80 -0.07
N PHE A 99 4.58 -8.58 1.21
CA PHE A 99 5.76 -9.10 1.90
C PHE A 99 5.37 -10.20 2.88
N ASP A 100 6.04 -11.36 2.79
CA ASP A 100 5.95 -12.39 3.81
C ASP A 100 6.49 -11.90 5.15
N ARG A 101 6.01 -12.48 6.25
CA ARG A 101 6.43 -12.17 7.62
C ARG A 101 7.94 -12.32 7.85
N MET A 102 8.62 -13.14 7.07
CA MET A 102 10.06 -13.31 7.13
C MET A 102 10.81 -11.97 7.00
N PHE A 103 10.22 -11.00 6.28
CA PHE A 103 10.83 -9.70 6.01
C PHE A 103 10.47 -8.61 7.04
N TYR A 104 9.62 -8.90 8.03
CA TYR A 104 9.16 -7.89 9.01
C TYR A 104 10.29 -7.29 9.84
N ASP A 105 11.33 -8.07 10.17
CA ASP A 105 12.48 -7.55 10.89
C ASP A 105 13.24 -6.50 10.08
N ASP A 106 13.48 -6.75 8.80
CA ASP A 106 14.11 -5.79 7.89
C ASP A 106 13.19 -4.57 7.63
N LEU A 107 11.90 -4.79 7.37
CA LEU A 107 10.91 -3.72 7.16
C LEU A 107 10.81 -2.80 8.38
N SER A 108 10.85 -3.35 9.60
CA SER A 108 10.74 -2.60 10.86
C SER A 108 11.94 -1.69 11.17
N LYS A 109 13.04 -1.83 10.43
CA LYS A 109 14.29 -1.07 10.59
C LYS A 109 14.52 -0.06 9.46
N LEU A 110 13.59 0.07 8.53
CA LEU A 110 13.72 0.96 7.38
C LEU A 110 13.78 2.43 7.81
N THR A 111 14.59 3.19 7.07
CA THR A 111 14.74 4.64 7.14
C THR A 111 14.91 5.22 5.74
N GLY A 112 14.83 6.55 5.60
CA GLY A 112 15.02 7.24 4.33
C GLY A 112 13.89 7.01 3.32
N ASP A 113 14.11 7.42 2.07
CA ASP A 113 13.05 7.58 1.07
C ASP A 113 12.72 6.33 0.25
N LEU A 114 13.58 5.30 0.26
CA LEU A 114 13.39 4.13 -0.58
C LEU A 114 12.27 3.19 -0.10
N GLY A 115 11.81 3.36 1.13
CA GLY A 115 10.74 2.52 1.69
C GLY A 115 11.01 1.02 1.53
N GLY A 116 9.97 0.26 1.18
CA GLY A 116 10.06 -1.19 0.97
C GLY A 116 11.02 -1.64 -0.14
N ARG A 117 11.41 -0.74 -1.04
CA ARG A 117 12.38 -1.06 -2.11
C ARG A 117 13.74 -1.51 -1.57
N GLN A 118 14.16 -1.03 -0.39
CA GLN A 118 15.40 -1.48 0.24
C GLN A 118 15.36 -2.99 0.54
N VAL A 119 14.22 -3.48 1.05
CA VAL A 119 14.05 -4.90 1.36
C VAL A 119 13.97 -5.73 0.07
N ILE A 120 13.27 -5.26 -0.96
CA ILE A 120 13.20 -5.89 -2.27
C ILE A 120 14.60 -6.06 -2.87
N MET A 121 15.42 -5.01 -2.86
CA MET A 121 16.79 -5.05 -3.39
C MET A 121 17.72 -5.99 -2.58
N LYS A 122 17.52 -6.09 -1.27
CA LYS A 122 18.29 -6.96 -0.39
C LYS A 122 17.94 -8.44 -0.60
N HIS A 123 16.71 -8.74 -1.00
CA HIS A 123 16.15 -10.10 -1.05
C HIS A 123 15.68 -10.48 -2.47
N GLU A 124 16.45 -10.16 -3.50
CA GLU A 124 16.08 -10.40 -4.90
C GLU A 124 15.74 -11.86 -5.22
N SER A 125 16.39 -12.82 -4.54
CA SER A 125 16.12 -14.25 -4.73
C SER A 125 14.76 -14.73 -4.21
N HIS A 126 14.06 -13.91 -3.42
CA HIS A 126 12.75 -14.18 -2.84
C HIS A 126 11.60 -13.49 -3.60
N ILE A 127 11.93 -12.79 -4.69
CA ILE A 127 10.93 -12.07 -5.48
C ILE A 127 10.16 -13.05 -6.36
N LYS A 128 8.83 -12.96 -6.30
CA LYS A 128 7.89 -13.61 -7.21
C LYS A 128 7.12 -12.52 -7.95
N GLU A 129 7.42 -12.35 -9.23
CA GLU A 129 6.68 -11.43 -10.10
C GLU A 129 5.44 -12.13 -10.65
N VAL A 130 4.30 -11.44 -10.64
CA VAL A 130 3.01 -11.99 -11.04
C VAL A 130 2.30 -11.01 -11.95
N GLU A 131 2.02 -11.41 -13.19
CA GLU A 131 1.17 -10.64 -14.07
C GLU A 131 -0.26 -10.64 -13.54
N VAL A 132 -0.81 -9.47 -13.27
CA VAL A 132 -2.18 -9.32 -12.74
C VAL A 132 -3.13 -8.84 -13.83
N SER A 133 -4.36 -9.35 -13.79
CA SER A 133 -5.37 -9.14 -14.82
C SER A 133 -6.00 -7.73 -14.81
N GLY A 134 -5.47 -6.81 -14.01
CA GLY A 134 -6.03 -5.48 -13.85
C GLY A 134 -6.26 -4.75 -15.18
N ASN A 135 -7.53 -4.58 -15.54
CA ASN A 135 -7.93 -3.86 -16.76
C ASN A 135 -7.99 -2.34 -16.56
N ASN A 136 -7.68 -1.86 -15.36
CA ASN A 136 -7.70 -0.44 -15.07
C ASN A 136 -6.32 0.17 -15.34
N PRO A 137 -6.14 0.97 -16.40
CA PRO A 137 -4.87 1.63 -16.69
C PRO A 137 -4.44 2.63 -15.61
N PHE A 138 -5.35 3.00 -14.70
CA PHE A 138 -5.12 3.93 -13.60
C PHE A 138 -4.75 3.24 -12.28
N GLN A 139 -4.58 1.91 -12.22
CA GLN A 139 -4.25 1.22 -10.96
C GLN A 139 -2.97 1.74 -10.29
N ASN A 140 -1.98 2.17 -11.09
CA ASN A 140 -0.74 2.78 -10.60
C ASN A 140 -0.71 4.30 -10.77
N PHE A 141 -1.88 4.94 -10.77
CA PHE A 141 -1.97 6.37 -10.92
C PHE A 141 -1.84 7.03 -9.56
N ASP A 142 -0.77 7.80 -9.39
CA ASP A 142 -0.50 8.56 -8.17
C ASP A 142 -1.22 9.92 -8.23
N LEU A 143 -1.86 10.33 -7.12
CA LEU A 143 -2.49 11.64 -6.97
C LEU A 143 -1.50 12.65 -6.38
N ASP A 144 -0.53 13.10 -7.18
CA ASP A 144 0.53 14.01 -6.72
C ASP A 144 0.16 15.49 -6.88
N THR A 145 -0.74 15.81 -7.80
CA THR A 145 -1.11 17.19 -8.17
C THR A 145 -2.62 17.42 -8.21
N PRO A 146 -3.10 18.67 -8.11
CA PRO A 146 -4.51 18.99 -8.33
C PRO A 146 -5.04 18.51 -9.70
N ASP A 147 -4.21 18.56 -10.74
CA ASP A 147 -4.57 18.07 -12.08
C ASP A 147 -4.78 16.56 -12.08
N ASP A 148 -4.00 15.79 -11.31
CA ASP A 148 -4.18 14.35 -11.15
C ASP A 148 -5.50 14.04 -10.43
N TYR A 149 -5.83 14.82 -9.43
CA TYR A 149 -7.13 14.70 -8.73
C TYR A 149 -8.31 14.94 -9.68
N GLU A 150 -8.25 15.98 -10.53
CA GLU A 150 -9.29 16.23 -11.52
C GLU A 150 -9.42 15.11 -12.58
N LYS A 151 -8.29 14.50 -12.98
CA LYS A 151 -8.31 13.31 -13.86
C LYS A 151 -8.97 12.14 -13.15
N ALA A 152 -8.60 11.88 -11.89
CA ALA A 152 -9.19 10.84 -11.08
C ALA A 152 -10.71 10.97 -10.97
N LEU A 153 -11.22 12.18 -10.69
CA LEU A 153 -12.67 12.45 -10.63
C LEU A 153 -13.39 12.16 -11.95
N ARG A 154 -12.78 12.50 -13.07
CA ARG A 154 -13.35 12.20 -14.41
C ARG A 154 -13.46 10.70 -14.63
N GLU A 155 -12.41 9.95 -14.35
CA GLU A 155 -12.39 8.48 -14.46
C GLU A 155 -13.44 7.80 -13.56
N MET A 156 -13.57 8.27 -12.32
CA MET A 156 -14.59 7.74 -11.40
C MET A 156 -16.00 8.00 -11.92
N SER A 157 -16.24 9.18 -12.52
CA SER A 157 -17.54 9.54 -13.10
C SER A 157 -17.93 8.69 -14.31
N GLU A 158 -16.95 8.30 -15.13
CA GLU A 158 -17.16 7.47 -16.32
C GLU A 158 -17.41 5.99 -15.98
N LYS A 159 -16.89 5.50 -14.87
CA LYS A 159 -17.06 4.11 -14.41
C LYS A 159 -18.30 3.90 -13.53
N GLY A 160 -18.94 4.96 -13.09
CA GLY A 160 -20.16 4.94 -12.27
C GLY A 160 -21.46 4.75 -13.05
N HIS A 161 -21.40 4.36 -14.35
CA HIS A 161 -22.56 4.09 -15.16
C HIS A 161 -22.59 2.64 -15.63
#